data_830a9d11aa70da08dc57bf183f9ce085
#
_entry.id   830a9d11aa70da08dc57bf183f9ce085
#
_cell.length_a   1.000
_cell.length_b   1.000
_cell.length_c   1.000
_cell.angle_alpha   90.00
_cell.angle_beta   90.00
_cell.angle_gamma   90.00
#
_symmetry.space_group_name_H-M   'P 1'
#
loop_
_entity.id
_entity.type
_entity.pdbx_description
1 polymer ?
#
loop_
_entity_poly.entity_id
_entity_poly.type
_entity_poly.pdbx_seq_one_letter_code
_entity_poly.pdbx_strand_id
1 'polypeptide(L)'
;MILMIDNFDSFTYNLVQAIAARGEEVVVRRNNAIDLGGVRALDPSAIIISPGPGTPDNAGVCLGLIENLAGTIPILGVCLGHQCIAQAFGGRIVHARKVMHGKLSRITHNGLGLFDGIPDNFSAVRYHSLAIDEPSLPEGFRVSARAYDDGEIMAIFHEIMPLFGVQFHPESIATDFGEEILERFISLTRRPL
;
A
#
# COMPACT_ATOMS: atom_id res chain seq x y z
N MET A 1 -4.11 -6.66 -16.40
CA MET A 1 -5.24 -6.47 -15.46
C MET A 1 -4.71 -6.42 -14.04
N ILE A 2 -5.12 -5.41 -13.26
CA ILE A 2 -4.73 -5.22 -11.85
C ILE A 2 -5.88 -5.70 -10.96
N LEU A 3 -5.59 -6.54 -9.96
CA LEU A 3 -6.57 -6.97 -8.96
C LEU A 3 -6.56 -5.99 -7.79
N MET A 4 -7.71 -5.39 -7.49
CA MET A 4 -7.95 -4.57 -6.30
C MET A 4 -8.63 -5.42 -5.24
N ILE A 5 -7.97 -5.62 -4.09
CA ILE A 5 -8.61 -6.24 -2.90
C ILE A 5 -9.25 -5.12 -2.09
N ASP A 6 -10.58 -5.14 -2.03
CA ASP A 6 -11.38 -4.15 -1.30
C ASP A 6 -11.58 -4.59 0.17
N ASN A 7 -11.02 -3.83 1.09
CA ASN A 7 -11.16 -4.03 2.53
C ASN A 7 -12.38 -3.29 3.12
N PHE A 8 -13.45 -3.17 2.34
CA PHE A 8 -14.69 -2.47 2.73
C PHE A 8 -14.47 -0.99 3.02
N ASP A 9 -13.63 -0.36 2.20
CA ASP A 9 -13.29 1.06 2.34
C ASP A 9 -13.98 1.93 1.29
N SER A 10 -14.46 3.10 1.71
CA SER A 10 -15.13 4.05 0.82
C SER A 10 -14.17 4.68 -0.21
N PHE A 11 -12.88 4.69 0.05
CA PHE A 11 -11.85 5.23 -0.86
C PHE A 11 -11.31 4.20 -1.86
N THR A 12 -11.69 2.92 -1.75
CA THR A 12 -11.26 1.87 -2.71
C THR A 12 -11.53 2.29 -4.16
N TYR A 13 -12.71 2.84 -4.44
CA TYR A 13 -13.07 3.24 -5.80
C TYR A 13 -12.32 4.47 -6.30
N ASN A 14 -11.78 5.32 -5.42
CA ASN A 14 -10.86 6.39 -5.82
C ASN A 14 -9.55 5.80 -6.35
N LEU A 15 -9.00 4.76 -5.68
CA LEU A 15 -7.86 4.00 -6.20
C LEU A 15 -8.18 3.37 -7.55
N VAL A 16 -9.33 2.71 -7.67
CA VAL A 16 -9.78 2.10 -8.94
C VAL A 16 -9.82 3.14 -10.06
N GLN A 17 -10.42 4.31 -9.82
CA GLN A 17 -10.51 5.39 -10.81
C GLN A 17 -9.12 5.92 -11.18
N ALA A 18 -8.25 6.16 -10.20
CA ALA A 18 -6.91 6.64 -10.44
C ALA A 18 -6.08 5.67 -11.30
N ILE A 19 -6.21 4.37 -11.06
CA ILE A 19 -5.53 3.32 -11.83
C ILE A 19 -6.15 3.16 -13.23
N ALA A 20 -7.47 3.13 -13.34
CA ALA A 20 -8.18 3.00 -14.61
C ALA A 20 -7.94 4.19 -15.54
N ALA A 21 -7.82 5.41 -15.01
CA ALA A 21 -7.46 6.60 -15.78
C ALA A 21 -6.09 6.50 -16.47
N ARG A 22 -5.23 5.57 -16.04
CA ARG A 22 -3.92 5.27 -16.65
C ARG A 22 -3.97 4.14 -17.68
N GLY A 23 -5.19 3.74 -18.06
CA GLY A 23 -5.42 2.73 -19.09
C GLY A 23 -5.29 1.28 -18.58
N GLU A 24 -5.22 1.06 -17.26
CA GLU A 24 -5.19 -0.28 -16.69
C GLU A 24 -6.61 -0.83 -16.48
N GLU A 25 -6.81 -2.07 -16.84
CA GLU A 25 -8.00 -2.81 -16.44
C GLU A 25 -7.92 -3.18 -14.96
N VAL A 26 -8.96 -2.84 -14.19
CA VAL A 26 -9.03 -3.11 -12.75
C VAL A 26 -10.21 -4.01 -12.42
N VAL A 27 -9.92 -5.14 -11.77
CA VAL A 27 -10.93 -6.05 -11.24
C VAL A 27 -10.97 -5.91 -9.73
N VAL A 28 -12.13 -5.57 -9.17
CA VAL A 28 -12.32 -5.42 -7.73
C VAL A 28 -12.89 -6.70 -7.14
N ARG A 29 -12.32 -7.16 -6.02
CA ARG A 29 -12.85 -8.24 -5.19
C ARG A 29 -12.77 -7.87 -3.72
N ARG A 30 -13.84 -8.10 -2.97
CA ARG A 30 -13.82 -7.93 -1.52
C ARG A 30 -12.90 -8.96 -0.87
N ASN A 31 -12.23 -8.58 0.20
CA ASN A 31 -11.24 -9.39 0.90
C ASN A 31 -11.80 -10.73 1.45
N ASN A 32 -13.13 -10.85 1.57
CA ASN A 32 -13.84 -12.06 2.01
C ASN A 32 -14.59 -12.77 0.86
N ALA A 33 -14.48 -12.28 -0.37
CA ALA A 33 -15.22 -12.80 -1.53
C ALA A 33 -14.29 -13.44 -2.57
N ILE A 34 -13.03 -13.63 -2.24
CA ILE A 34 -12.03 -14.31 -3.07
C ILE A 34 -11.06 -15.06 -2.16
N ASP A 35 -10.57 -16.18 -2.62
CA ASP A 35 -9.49 -16.95 -2.00
C ASP A 35 -8.23 -16.97 -2.89
N LEU A 36 -7.17 -17.60 -2.42
CA LEU A 36 -5.90 -17.70 -3.18
C LEU A 36 -6.07 -18.42 -4.52
N GLY A 37 -6.94 -19.41 -4.59
CA GLY A 37 -7.26 -20.10 -5.82
C GLY A 37 -7.90 -19.17 -6.85
N GLY A 38 -8.87 -18.37 -6.40
CA GLY A 38 -9.53 -17.35 -7.20
C GLY A 38 -8.56 -16.25 -7.67
N VAL A 39 -7.62 -15.82 -6.83
CA VAL A 39 -6.58 -14.85 -7.23
C VAL A 39 -5.68 -15.42 -8.32
N ARG A 40 -5.21 -16.68 -8.16
CA ARG A 40 -4.38 -17.34 -9.17
C ARG A 40 -5.14 -17.58 -10.50
N ALA A 41 -6.43 -17.90 -10.41
CA ALA A 41 -7.26 -18.08 -11.61
C ALA A 41 -7.50 -16.78 -12.40
N LEU A 42 -7.47 -15.63 -11.74
CA LEU A 42 -7.55 -14.31 -12.36
C LEU A 42 -6.24 -13.92 -13.07
N ASP A 43 -5.11 -14.50 -12.67
CA ASP A 43 -3.76 -14.24 -13.21
C ASP A 43 -3.45 -12.73 -13.33
N PRO A 44 -3.53 -11.95 -12.22
CA PRO A 44 -3.35 -10.53 -12.29
C PRO A 44 -1.87 -10.15 -12.51
N SER A 45 -1.62 -9.11 -13.29
CA SER A 45 -0.28 -8.54 -13.48
C SER A 45 0.24 -7.80 -12.26
N ALA A 46 -0.65 -7.37 -11.37
CA ALA A 46 -0.36 -6.75 -10.08
C ALA A 46 -1.55 -6.82 -9.14
N ILE A 47 -1.31 -6.64 -7.85
CA ILE A 47 -2.33 -6.60 -6.80
C ILE A 47 -2.21 -5.29 -6.03
N ILE A 48 -3.35 -4.64 -5.78
CA ILE A 48 -3.43 -3.49 -4.87
C ILE A 48 -4.35 -3.88 -3.71
N ILE A 49 -3.86 -3.75 -2.48
CA ILE A 49 -4.62 -3.99 -1.26
C ILE A 49 -5.05 -2.64 -0.70
N SER A 50 -6.36 -2.40 -0.69
CA SER A 50 -6.97 -1.12 -0.35
C SER A 50 -6.80 -0.74 1.13
N PRO A 51 -7.04 0.53 1.48
CA PRO A 51 -7.38 0.91 2.85
C PRO A 51 -8.54 0.09 3.39
N GLY A 52 -8.76 0.16 4.70
CA GLY A 52 -9.90 -0.49 5.34
C GLY A 52 -9.92 -0.26 6.84
N PRO A 53 -11.04 -0.60 7.49
CA PRO A 53 -11.18 -0.55 8.94
C PRO A 53 -10.47 -1.72 9.63
N GLY A 54 -10.22 -1.58 10.93
CA GLY A 54 -9.72 -2.65 11.79
C GLY A 54 -8.22 -2.85 11.71
N THR A 55 -7.81 -4.10 11.74
CA THR A 55 -6.41 -4.54 11.79
C THR A 55 -6.12 -5.55 10.67
N PRO A 56 -4.85 -5.81 10.34
CA PRO A 56 -4.49 -6.86 9.38
C PRO A 56 -5.08 -8.23 9.68
N ASP A 57 -5.25 -8.60 10.96
CA ASP A 57 -5.86 -9.89 11.36
C ASP A 57 -7.31 -10.05 10.87
N ASN A 58 -8.00 -8.94 10.64
CA ASN A 58 -9.37 -8.89 10.16
C ASN A 58 -9.49 -8.56 8.66
N ALA A 59 -8.38 -8.52 7.93
CA ALA A 59 -8.33 -8.14 6.52
C ALA A 59 -8.60 -9.32 5.55
N GLY A 60 -9.31 -10.35 5.99
CA GLY A 60 -9.72 -11.48 5.14
C GLY A 60 -8.53 -12.18 4.48
N VAL A 61 -8.52 -12.26 3.15
CA VAL A 61 -7.49 -12.97 2.38
C VAL A 61 -6.12 -12.27 2.39
N CYS A 62 -6.02 -11.01 2.85
CA CYS A 62 -4.85 -10.16 2.59
C CYS A 62 -3.53 -10.74 3.10
N LEU A 63 -3.47 -11.23 4.36
CA LEU A 63 -2.23 -11.81 4.91
C LEU A 63 -1.79 -13.04 4.12
N GLY A 64 -2.70 -14.01 3.94
CA GLY A 64 -2.41 -15.22 3.18
C GLY A 64 -2.06 -14.95 1.71
N LEU A 65 -2.67 -13.92 1.09
CA LEU A 65 -2.34 -13.47 -0.26
C LEU A 65 -0.89 -12.98 -0.34
N ILE A 66 -0.48 -12.12 0.58
CA ILE A 66 0.88 -11.57 0.63
C ILE A 66 1.88 -12.71 0.87
N GLU A 67 1.66 -13.56 1.87
CA GLU A 67 2.55 -14.69 2.20
C GLU A 67 2.78 -15.64 1.02
N ASN A 68 1.78 -15.85 0.17
CA ASN A 68 1.83 -16.84 -0.90
C ASN A 68 2.21 -16.27 -2.27
N LEU A 69 2.05 -14.95 -2.50
CA LEU A 69 2.26 -14.33 -3.81
C LEU A 69 3.38 -13.27 -3.82
N ALA A 70 3.93 -12.93 -2.65
CA ALA A 70 5.09 -12.06 -2.57
C ALA A 70 6.25 -12.60 -3.41
N GLY A 71 6.90 -11.73 -4.17
CA GLY A 71 8.01 -12.08 -5.07
C GLY A 71 7.57 -12.66 -6.43
N THR A 72 6.31 -13.06 -6.60
CA THR A 72 5.79 -13.56 -7.88
C THR A 72 4.90 -12.56 -8.60
N ILE A 73 4.15 -11.77 -7.85
CA ILE A 73 3.25 -10.73 -8.37
C ILE A 73 3.57 -9.43 -7.63
N PRO A 74 3.72 -8.28 -8.33
CA PRO A 74 3.87 -6.98 -7.69
C PRO A 74 2.67 -6.65 -6.80
N ILE A 75 2.93 -6.20 -5.57
CA ILE A 75 1.87 -5.86 -4.59
C ILE A 75 2.09 -4.45 -4.05
N LEU A 76 1.05 -3.63 -4.09
CA LEU A 76 0.97 -2.35 -3.38
C LEU A 76 -0.06 -2.45 -2.26
N GLY A 77 0.33 -2.15 -1.04
CA GLY A 77 -0.58 -1.97 0.10
C GLY A 77 -0.79 -0.50 0.41
N VAL A 78 -2.05 -0.08 0.56
CA VAL A 78 -2.41 1.29 0.96
C VAL A 78 -3.06 1.25 2.34
N CYS A 79 -2.58 2.04 3.28
CA CYS A 79 -3.05 2.19 4.66
C CYS A 79 -3.13 0.83 5.38
N LEU A 80 -4.30 0.21 5.50
CA LEU A 80 -4.44 -1.15 6.03
C LEU A 80 -3.61 -2.17 5.22
N GLY A 81 -3.59 -2.05 3.89
CA GLY A 81 -2.78 -2.91 3.02
C GLY A 81 -1.28 -2.79 3.29
N HIS A 82 -0.77 -1.60 3.60
CA HIS A 82 0.61 -1.37 4.02
C HIS A 82 0.93 -2.10 5.34
N GLN A 83 0.02 -2.04 6.30
CA GLN A 83 0.15 -2.76 7.57
C GLN A 83 0.09 -4.28 7.36
N CYS A 84 -0.78 -4.77 6.46
CA CYS A 84 -0.83 -6.17 6.10
C CYS A 84 0.50 -6.67 5.53
N ILE A 85 1.17 -5.88 4.68
CA ILE A 85 2.48 -6.25 4.14
C ILE A 85 3.50 -6.44 5.26
N ALA A 86 3.61 -5.49 6.19
CA ALA A 86 4.55 -5.63 7.31
C ALA A 86 4.21 -6.84 8.20
N GLN A 87 2.94 -7.03 8.54
CA GLN A 87 2.51 -8.11 9.43
C GLN A 87 2.69 -9.49 8.81
N ALA A 88 2.44 -9.66 7.51
CA ALA A 88 2.63 -10.93 6.80
C ALA A 88 4.08 -11.45 6.87
N PHE A 89 5.04 -10.53 7.07
CA PHE A 89 6.46 -10.87 7.25
C PHE A 89 6.92 -10.84 8.72
N GLY A 90 5.98 -10.76 9.69
CA GLY A 90 6.28 -10.81 11.12
C GLY A 90 6.47 -9.44 11.80
N GLY A 91 6.26 -8.34 11.09
CA GLY A 91 6.22 -7.00 11.66
C GLY A 91 5.02 -6.81 12.59
N ARG A 92 5.19 -6.00 13.64
CA ARG A 92 4.10 -5.68 14.57
C ARG A 92 3.39 -4.40 14.15
N ILE A 93 2.08 -4.39 14.34
CA ILE A 93 1.24 -3.22 14.17
C ILE A 93 0.86 -2.71 15.55
N VAL A 94 1.10 -1.42 15.80
CA VAL A 94 0.91 -0.76 17.09
C VAL A 94 0.04 0.48 16.93
N HIS A 95 -0.41 1.06 18.04
CA HIS A 95 -1.08 2.36 17.98
C HIS A 95 -0.14 3.44 17.45
N ALA A 96 -0.65 4.23 16.52
CA ALA A 96 0.04 5.39 15.97
C ALA A 96 0.37 6.39 17.08
N ARG A 97 1.48 7.12 16.95
CA ARG A 97 1.85 8.20 17.89
C ARG A 97 0.77 9.28 17.99
N LYS A 98 0.07 9.51 16.87
CA LYS A 98 -1.09 10.41 16.79
C LYS A 98 -2.19 9.75 15.97
N VAL A 99 -3.43 9.81 16.44
CA VAL A 99 -4.59 9.43 15.63
C VAL A 99 -4.80 10.47 14.54
N MET A 100 -4.75 10.01 13.30
CA MET A 100 -4.92 10.83 12.11
C MET A 100 -6.27 10.51 11.46
N HIS A 101 -7.08 11.55 11.19
CA HIS A 101 -8.36 11.38 10.52
C HIS A 101 -8.59 12.55 9.57
N GLY A 102 -8.28 12.35 8.28
CA GLY A 102 -8.39 13.36 7.24
C GLY A 102 -7.41 14.53 7.42
N LYS A 103 -6.29 14.31 8.09
CA LYS A 103 -5.30 15.37 8.34
C LYS A 103 -4.15 15.27 7.36
N LEU A 104 -3.65 16.42 6.95
CA LEU A 104 -2.43 16.52 6.16
C LEU A 104 -1.20 16.41 7.06
N SER A 105 -0.19 15.70 6.58
CA SER A 105 1.18 15.72 7.10
C SER A 105 2.15 15.95 5.97
N ARG A 106 3.28 16.58 6.28
CA ARG A 106 4.42 16.65 5.38
C ARG A 106 5.13 15.29 5.39
N ILE A 107 5.40 14.77 4.20
CA ILE A 107 6.06 13.49 3.99
C ILE A 107 7.46 13.73 3.44
N THR A 108 8.46 13.22 4.14
CA THR A 108 9.84 13.19 3.65
C THR A 108 10.20 11.80 3.19
N HIS A 109 11.02 11.69 2.15
CA HIS A 109 11.40 10.39 1.57
C HIS A 109 12.86 10.39 1.08
N ASN A 110 13.38 9.20 0.83
CA ASN A 110 14.77 9.00 0.38
C ASN A 110 14.91 8.82 -1.14
N GLY A 111 13.84 9.04 -1.91
CA GLY A 111 13.83 8.88 -3.37
C GLY A 111 13.79 7.45 -3.88
N LEU A 112 13.70 6.45 -3.00
CA LEU A 112 13.70 5.03 -3.38
C LEU A 112 12.27 4.48 -3.60
N GLY A 113 12.18 3.39 -4.34
CA GLY A 113 10.93 2.67 -4.59
C GLY A 113 9.94 3.51 -5.38
N LEU A 114 8.80 3.83 -4.77
CA LEU A 114 7.73 4.61 -5.40
C LEU A 114 8.02 6.11 -5.49
N PHE A 115 9.10 6.60 -4.89
CA PHE A 115 9.42 8.03 -4.79
C PHE A 115 10.49 8.51 -5.77
N ASP A 116 10.94 7.65 -6.68
CA ASP A 116 11.88 8.05 -7.72
C ASP A 116 11.24 9.11 -8.65
N GLY A 117 11.84 10.30 -8.67
CA GLY A 117 11.36 11.46 -9.42
C GLY A 117 10.28 12.29 -8.71
N ILE A 118 9.84 11.90 -7.50
CA ILE A 118 8.90 12.68 -6.69
C ILE A 118 9.66 13.75 -5.89
N PRO A 119 9.19 15.00 -5.85
CA PRO A 119 9.77 16.02 -4.98
C PRO A 119 9.68 15.66 -3.50
N ASP A 120 10.77 15.82 -2.75
CA ASP A 120 10.77 15.58 -1.30
C ASP A 120 9.90 16.60 -0.56
N ASN A 121 9.43 16.21 0.63
CA ASN A 121 8.67 17.07 1.52
C ASN A 121 7.32 17.55 0.93
N PHE A 122 6.52 16.60 0.43
CA PHE A 122 5.17 16.85 -0.08
C PHE A 122 4.08 16.65 0.99
N SER A 123 2.86 17.14 0.73
CA SER A 123 1.72 16.93 1.65
C SER A 123 0.94 15.68 1.30
N ALA A 124 0.56 14.88 2.29
CA ALA A 124 -0.31 13.73 2.09
C ALA A 124 -1.37 13.60 3.20
N VAL A 125 -2.52 13.06 2.81
CA VAL A 125 -3.64 12.81 3.73
C VAL A 125 -3.43 11.49 4.48
N ARG A 126 -3.67 11.52 5.79
CA ARG A 126 -3.59 10.37 6.69
C ARG A 126 -4.94 10.10 7.36
N TYR A 127 -5.33 8.80 7.42
CA TYR A 127 -6.56 8.30 8.07
C TYR A 127 -6.27 7.08 8.94
N HIS A 128 -5.24 7.09 9.78
CA HIS A 128 -4.87 5.90 10.55
C HIS A 128 -4.73 6.16 12.05
N SER A 129 -5.07 5.15 12.84
CA SER A 129 -4.82 5.05 14.28
C SER A 129 -3.79 3.97 14.63
N LEU A 130 -3.38 3.18 13.64
CA LEU A 130 -2.36 2.14 13.75
C LEU A 130 -1.19 2.44 12.80
N ALA A 131 -0.01 1.94 13.15
CA ALA A 131 1.21 2.12 12.39
C ALA A 131 2.13 0.90 12.56
N ILE A 132 3.12 0.75 11.69
CA ILE A 132 4.17 -0.27 11.81
C ILE A 132 5.10 0.11 12.98
N ASP A 133 5.35 -0.84 13.88
CA ASP A 133 6.36 -0.73 14.93
C ASP A 133 7.77 -0.86 14.30
N GLU A 134 8.49 0.24 14.19
CA GLU A 134 9.76 0.30 13.49
C GLU A 134 10.80 -0.73 13.97
N PRO A 135 10.98 -0.97 15.30
CA PRO A 135 11.91 -2.00 15.78
C PRO A 135 11.57 -3.42 15.31
N SER A 136 10.34 -3.66 14.85
CA SER A 136 9.89 -4.95 14.34
C SER A 136 9.81 -5.00 12.81
N LEU A 137 10.31 -3.98 12.10
CA LEU A 137 10.30 -3.99 10.63
C LEU A 137 11.02 -5.24 10.12
N PRO A 138 10.36 -6.07 9.29
CA PRO A 138 10.94 -7.36 8.89
C PRO A 138 12.20 -7.19 8.04
N GLU A 139 13.06 -8.20 8.07
CA GLU A 139 14.26 -8.25 7.24
C GLU A 139 13.91 -8.14 5.75
N GLY A 140 14.76 -7.44 4.99
CA GLY A 140 14.56 -7.16 3.57
C GLY A 140 13.67 -5.94 3.29
N PHE A 141 12.97 -5.41 4.29
CA PHE A 141 12.20 -4.17 4.12
C PHE A 141 13.02 -2.94 4.48
N ARG A 142 12.79 -1.86 3.72
CA ARG A 142 13.35 -0.53 3.97
C ARG A 142 12.23 0.50 4.11
N VAL A 143 12.42 1.43 5.02
CA VAL A 143 11.58 2.63 5.11
C VAL A 143 11.99 3.57 4.00
N SER A 144 11.05 3.95 3.13
CA SER A 144 11.28 4.92 2.05
C SER A 144 10.72 6.31 2.35
N ALA A 145 9.71 6.41 3.22
CA ALA A 145 9.13 7.70 3.60
C ALA A 145 8.69 7.75 5.07
N ARG A 146 8.69 8.97 5.63
CA ARG A 146 8.24 9.25 7.00
C ARG A 146 7.40 10.52 7.05
N ALA A 147 6.53 10.61 8.03
CA ALA A 147 5.88 11.86 8.38
C ALA A 147 6.89 12.77 9.11
N TYR A 148 7.00 14.01 8.66
CA TYR A 148 7.94 14.99 9.20
C TYR A 148 7.64 15.37 10.65
N ASP A 149 6.35 15.44 11.01
CA ASP A 149 5.87 15.96 12.29
C ASP A 149 5.97 14.95 13.44
N ASP A 150 5.92 13.64 13.19
CA ASP A 150 5.96 12.60 14.21
C ASP A 150 6.96 11.47 13.94
N GLY A 151 7.59 11.46 12.76
CA GLY A 151 8.59 10.46 12.35
C GLY A 151 7.99 9.07 12.06
N GLU A 152 6.67 8.94 12.02
CA GLU A 152 6.01 7.67 11.74
C GLU A 152 6.33 7.16 10.34
N ILE A 153 6.44 5.85 10.18
CA ILE A 153 6.68 5.21 8.87
C ILE A 153 5.49 5.48 7.96
N MET A 154 5.76 6.10 6.81
CA MET A 154 4.75 6.43 5.81
C MET A 154 4.90 5.61 4.54
N ALA A 155 6.04 4.99 4.30
CA ALA A 155 6.18 4.01 3.23
C ALA A 155 7.31 3.02 3.50
N ILE A 156 7.11 1.80 3.02
CA ILE A 156 8.09 0.72 2.98
C ILE A 156 8.15 0.10 1.60
N PHE A 157 9.27 -0.51 1.28
CA PHE A 157 9.42 -1.41 0.13
C PHE A 157 10.36 -2.56 0.49
N HIS A 158 10.24 -3.67 -0.22
CA HIS A 158 11.16 -4.80 -0.07
C HIS A 158 12.30 -4.66 -1.08
N GLU A 159 13.54 -4.94 -0.67
CA GLU A 159 14.75 -4.71 -1.48
C GLU A 159 14.83 -5.60 -2.72
N ILE A 160 14.24 -6.79 -2.67
CA ILE A 160 14.32 -7.80 -3.74
C ILE A 160 12.95 -8.04 -4.37
N MET A 161 11.91 -8.21 -3.55
CA MET A 161 10.56 -8.51 -4.03
C MET A 161 9.82 -7.21 -4.44
N PRO A 162 8.94 -7.25 -5.46
CA PRO A 162 8.16 -6.08 -5.87
C PRO A 162 6.99 -5.81 -4.90
N LEU A 163 7.32 -5.55 -3.64
CA LEU A 163 6.39 -5.23 -2.56
C LEU A 163 6.56 -3.80 -2.10
N PHE A 164 5.47 -3.06 -2.09
CA PHE A 164 5.43 -1.64 -1.73
C PHE A 164 4.26 -1.38 -0.80
N GLY A 165 4.46 -0.53 0.19
CA GLY A 165 3.39 -0.10 1.08
C GLY A 165 3.45 1.39 1.36
N VAL A 166 2.30 2.08 1.34
CA VAL A 166 2.15 3.47 1.74
C VAL A 166 1.09 3.59 2.84
N GLN A 167 1.40 4.29 3.93
CA GLN A 167 0.46 4.47 5.06
C GLN A 167 -0.53 5.61 4.79
N PHE A 168 -0.15 6.59 3.99
CA PHE A 168 -1.01 7.68 3.55
C PHE A 168 -1.90 7.26 2.37
N HIS A 169 -2.81 8.15 1.97
CA HIS A 169 -3.79 7.90 0.91
C HIS A 169 -3.38 8.60 -0.40
N PRO A 170 -2.73 7.89 -1.33
CA PRO A 170 -2.31 8.47 -2.62
C PRO A 170 -3.50 8.80 -3.54
N GLU A 171 -4.67 8.17 -3.32
CA GLU A 171 -5.89 8.39 -4.08
C GLU A 171 -6.65 9.67 -3.68
N SER A 172 -6.23 10.31 -2.60
CA SER A 172 -6.87 11.54 -2.13
C SER A 172 -6.44 12.73 -2.97
N ILE A 173 -7.40 13.54 -3.40
CA ILE A 173 -7.13 14.79 -4.13
C ILE A 173 -6.28 15.79 -3.33
N ALA A 174 -6.22 15.65 -2.01
CA ALA A 174 -5.41 16.49 -1.13
C ALA A 174 -4.02 15.90 -0.85
N THR A 175 -3.66 14.78 -1.49
CA THR A 175 -2.29 14.25 -1.47
C THR A 175 -1.55 14.72 -2.71
N ASP A 176 -0.46 15.48 -2.49
CA ASP A 176 0.42 15.90 -3.57
C ASP A 176 1.11 14.67 -4.19
N PHE A 177 1.25 14.65 -5.51
CA PHE A 177 1.94 13.59 -6.26
C PHE A 177 1.37 12.17 -6.04
N GLY A 178 0.12 12.05 -5.53
CA GLY A 178 -0.50 10.74 -5.30
C GLY A 178 -0.66 9.95 -6.60
N GLU A 179 -1.01 10.65 -7.66
CA GLU A 179 -1.16 10.07 -9.00
C GLU A 179 0.16 9.55 -9.57
N GLU A 180 1.24 10.30 -9.44
CA GLU A 180 2.58 9.95 -9.90
C GLU A 180 3.12 8.73 -9.13
N ILE A 181 2.84 8.64 -7.82
CA ILE A 181 3.21 7.49 -6.98
C ILE A 181 2.50 6.23 -7.48
N LEU A 182 1.20 6.30 -7.80
CA LEU A 182 0.45 5.18 -8.36
C LEU A 182 0.95 4.80 -9.76
N GLU A 183 1.26 5.79 -10.61
CA GLU A 183 1.84 5.56 -11.92
C GLU A 183 3.22 4.88 -11.82
N ARG A 184 4.03 5.28 -10.84
CA ARG A 184 5.31 4.63 -10.58
C ARG A 184 5.13 3.15 -10.25
N PHE A 185 4.18 2.80 -9.38
CA PHE A 185 3.85 1.40 -9.13
C PHE A 185 3.47 0.66 -10.43
N ILE A 186 2.55 1.20 -11.23
CA ILE A 186 2.15 0.59 -12.50
C ILE A 186 3.36 0.38 -13.42
N SER A 187 4.26 1.36 -13.51
CA SER A 187 5.45 1.25 -14.35
C SER A 187 6.39 0.11 -13.93
N LEU A 188 6.47 -0.17 -12.64
CA LEU A 188 7.27 -1.27 -12.09
C LEU A 188 6.65 -2.64 -12.40
N THR A 189 5.32 -2.73 -12.55
CA THR A 189 4.62 -3.98 -12.91
C THR A 189 4.80 -4.38 -14.38
N ARG A 190 5.18 -3.44 -15.24
CA ARG A 190 5.38 -3.66 -16.67
C ARG A 190 6.80 -4.12 -17.02
N ARG A 191 7.73 -4.12 -16.05
CA ARG A 191 9.07 -4.66 -16.22
C ARG A 191 9.03 -6.17 -15.99
N PRO A 192 9.67 -6.99 -16.83
CA PRO A 192 9.82 -8.42 -16.53
C PRO A 192 10.57 -8.57 -15.21
N LEU A 193 10.07 -9.42 -14.33
CA LEU A 193 10.68 -9.81 -13.06
C LEU A 193 11.97 -10.60 -13.32
#